data_32e42e481fbcd1f51529898e71605671
#
_entry.id   32e42e481fbcd1f51529898e71605671
#
_cell.length_a   1.000
_cell.length_b   1.000
_cell.length_c   1.000
_cell.angle_alpha   90.00
_cell.angle_beta   90.00
_cell.angle_gamma   90.00
#
_symmetry.space_group_name_H-M   'P 1'
#
loop_
_entity.id
_entity.type
_entity.pdbx_description
1 polymer ?
#
loop_
_entity_poly.entity_id
_entity_poly.type
_entity_poly.pdbx_seq_one_letter_code
_entity_poly.pdbx_strand_id
1 'polypeptide(L)'
;NALRYTARGRVIVGVLRASNRPNHIRIGVWDTGPGIAEEQRIKLFQEFERCGHTSPWGEQGLGLGLAIVQRMTSLLDYPVHVYSELGKGSCFMIDVPMVAAPKVVSSPVQAVPLKAKAYKILCLDNDDTILEGMATLLTKWGYQVFKATEPEQALEIIQKENIQVWLVDQHLNHGKIGLDFIVENRQENVPSALITADSDPELPERVKDLNVVLLKKPLKPASLRAWLSGLKISK
;
A
#
# COMPACT_ATOMS: atom_id res chain seq x y z
N ASN A 1 -11.76 6.52 7.28
CA ASN A 1 -13.03 7.21 7.55
C ASN A 1 -13.42 8.11 6.39
N ALA A 2 -12.58 9.04 5.94
CA ALA A 2 -12.92 9.98 4.87
C ALA A 2 -13.48 9.27 3.62
N LEU A 3 -12.77 8.27 3.07
CA LEU A 3 -13.24 7.49 1.92
C LEU A 3 -14.49 6.66 2.25
N ARG A 4 -14.60 6.18 3.48
CA ARG A 4 -15.70 5.31 3.90
C ARG A 4 -17.03 6.06 4.01
N TYR A 5 -17.00 7.31 4.47
CA TYR A 5 -18.21 8.09 4.72
C TYR A 5 -18.52 9.15 3.65
N THR A 6 -17.65 9.36 2.68
CA THR A 6 -17.88 10.27 1.56
C THR A 6 -18.39 9.49 0.35
N ALA A 7 -19.70 9.30 0.23
CA ALA A 7 -20.31 8.61 -0.90
C ALA A 7 -20.11 9.34 -2.23
N ARG A 8 -20.16 10.66 -2.21
CA ARG A 8 -19.89 11.53 -3.36
C ARG A 8 -19.23 12.80 -2.85
N GLY A 9 -18.20 13.28 -3.56
CA GLY A 9 -17.48 14.47 -3.16
C GLY A 9 -15.97 14.34 -3.32
N ARG A 10 -15.21 14.90 -2.39
CA ARG A 10 -13.76 14.95 -2.44
C ARG A 10 -13.14 14.57 -1.09
N VAL A 11 -12.00 13.92 -1.17
CA VAL A 11 -11.11 13.72 -0.03
C VAL A 11 -9.74 14.32 -0.41
N ILE A 12 -9.22 15.17 0.45
CA ILE A 12 -7.94 15.85 0.25
C ILE A 12 -7.02 15.48 1.41
N VAL A 13 -5.81 15.08 1.09
CA VAL A 13 -4.72 14.93 2.08
C VAL A 13 -3.72 16.05 1.85
N GLY A 14 -3.37 16.76 2.91
CA GLY A 14 -2.46 17.89 2.81
C GLY A 14 -1.56 18.01 4.02
N VAL A 15 -0.50 18.81 3.87
CA VAL A 15 0.45 19.11 4.92
C VAL A 15 0.53 20.62 5.08
N LEU A 16 0.38 21.08 6.32
CA LEU A 16 0.45 22.47 6.74
C LEU A 16 1.57 22.65 7.79
N ARG A 17 2.00 23.87 8.01
CA ARG A 17 2.81 24.19 9.20
C ARG A 17 1.92 24.20 10.43
N ALA A 18 2.37 23.58 11.53
CA ALA A 18 1.68 23.67 12.80
C ALA A 18 1.93 25.04 13.40
N SER A 19 0.91 25.93 13.36
CA SER A 19 1.06 27.34 13.76
C SER A 19 1.51 27.52 15.21
N ASN A 20 1.12 26.59 16.09
CA ASN A 20 1.32 26.67 17.54
C ASN A 20 2.49 25.82 18.07
N ARG A 21 3.20 25.08 17.18
CA ARG A 21 4.32 24.22 17.54
C ARG A 21 5.49 24.44 16.56
N PRO A 22 6.55 25.15 16.96
CA PRO A 22 7.76 25.25 16.14
C PRO A 22 8.32 23.86 15.82
N ASN A 23 8.83 23.68 14.61
CA ASN A 23 9.36 22.40 14.13
C ASN A 23 8.35 21.25 14.05
N HIS A 24 7.07 21.56 13.91
CA HIS A 24 6.03 20.56 13.64
C HIS A 24 5.31 20.89 12.34
N ILE A 25 4.88 19.85 11.67
CA ILE A 25 3.96 19.91 10.54
C ILE A 25 2.62 19.31 10.95
N ARG A 26 1.57 19.77 10.34
CA ARG A 26 0.22 19.28 10.52
C ARG A 26 -0.20 18.52 9.28
N ILE A 27 -0.38 17.23 9.41
CA ILE A 27 -0.91 16.39 8.34
C ILE A 27 -2.41 16.31 8.52
N GLY A 28 -3.18 16.64 7.49
CA GLY A 28 -4.63 16.65 7.53
C GLY A 28 -5.27 15.87 6.43
N VAL A 29 -6.44 15.30 6.75
CA VAL A 29 -7.36 14.66 5.82
C VAL A 29 -8.68 15.39 5.89
N TRP A 30 -9.07 16.01 4.79
CA TRP A 30 -10.35 16.73 4.61
C TRP A 30 -11.28 15.89 3.76
N ASP A 31 -12.52 15.79 4.16
CA ASP A 31 -13.57 15.16 3.39
C ASP A 31 -14.81 16.08 3.25
N THR A 32 -15.58 15.89 2.21
CA THR A 32 -16.87 16.54 1.99
C THR A 32 -18.03 15.58 2.29
N GLY A 33 -17.86 14.72 3.26
CA GLY A 33 -18.84 13.75 3.70
C GLY A 33 -19.98 14.37 4.52
N PRO A 34 -20.72 13.57 5.27
CA PRO A 34 -21.89 14.05 6.02
C PRO A 34 -21.55 14.97 7.18
N GLY A 35 -20.27 15.06 7.57
CA GLY A 35 -19.86 15.80 8.76
C GLY A 35 -20.26 15.08 10.05
N ILE A 36 -19.99 15.70 11.19
CA ILE A 36 -20.19 15.12 12.52
C ILE A 36 -20.82 16.21 13.40
N ALA A 37 -21.92 15.90 14.05
CA ALA A 37 -22.58 16.78 14.97
C ALA A 37 -21.70 17.07 16.21
N GLU A 38 -21.88 18.24 16.82
CA GLU A 38 -21.03 18.67 17.93
C GLU A 38 -21.09 17.73 19.13
N GLU A 39 -22.27 17.23 19.44
CA GLU A 39 -22.50 16.30 20.54
C GLU A 39 -21.78 14.95 20.30
N GLN A 40 -21.64 14.57 19.04
CA GLN A 40 -20.97 13.33 18.67
C GLN A 40 -19.44 13.48 18.65
N ARG A 41 -18.91 14.69 18.41
CA ARG A 41 -17.46 14.96 18.41
C ARG A 41 -16.81 14.65 19.74
N ILE A 42 -17.50 14.85 20.86
CA ILE A 42 -17.00 14.55 22.21
C ILE A 42 -16.76 13.06 22.40
N LYS A 43 -17.56 12.21 21.74
CA LYS A 43 -17.50 10.75 21.87
C LYS A 43 -16.70 10.06 20.79
N LEU A 44 -16.21 10.78 19.78
CA LEU A 44 -15.54 10.25 18.59
C LEU A 44 -14.39 9.28 18.87
N PHE A 45 -13.70 9.50 19.96
CA PHE A 45 -12.52 8.74 20.34
C PHE A 45 -12.81 7.66 21.40
N GLN A 46 -14.07 7.50 21.81
CA GLN A 46 -14.46 6.42 22.72
C GLN A 46 -14.55 5.09 21.97
N GLU A 47 -14.17 4.01 22.66
CA GLU A 47 -14.23 2.68 22.09
C GLU A 47 -15.67 2.28 21.81
N PHE A 48 -15.89 1.61 20.67
CA PHE A 48 -17.19 1.10 20.22
C PHE A 48 -18.24 2.18 19.91
N GLU A 49 -17.89 3.45 20.03
CA GLU A 49 -18.79 4.55 19.66
C GLU A 49 -18.90 4.70 18.14
N ARG A 50 -20.13 4.93 17.70
CA ARG A 50 -20.50 5.12 16.31
C ARG A 50 -21.36 6.37 16.20
N CYS A 51 -20.95 7.30 15.36
CA CYS A 51 -21.68 8.56 15.16
C CYS A 51 -22.99 8.41 14.34
N GLY A 52 -23.67 7.28 14.42
CA GLY A 52 -24.99 7.08 13.79
C GLY A 52 -25.02 7.01 12.27
N HIS A 53 -23.90 7.29 11.59
CA HIS A 53 -23.83 7.21 10.12
C HIS A 53 -23.47 5.77 9.71
N THR A 54 -24.38 5.12 9.02
CA THR A 54 -24.07 3.90 8.27
C THR A 54 -23.21 4.25 7.07
N SER A 55 -22.14 3.48 6.84
CA SER A 55 -21.36 3.60 5.62
C SER A 55 -22.29 3.43 4.41
N PRO A 56 -22.19 4.27 3.38
CA PRO A 56 -22.94 4.09 2.13
C PRO A 56 -22.73 2.71 1.47
N TRP A 57 -21.68 2.00 1.86
CA TRP A 57 -21.29 0.69 1.36
C TRP A 57 -21.72 -0.48 2.26
N GLY A 58 -22.54 -0.23 3.29
CA GLY A 58 -23.04 -1.26 4.20
C GLY A 58 -22.00 -1.85 5.17
N GLU A 59 -20.75 -1.41 5.11
CA GLU A 59 -19.70 -1.92 5.99
C GLU A 59 -19.85 -1.43 7.42
N GLN A 60 -19.94 -2.35 8.36
CA GLN A 60 -19.96 -2.05 9.80
C GLN A 60 -18.54 -2.07 10.37
N GLY A 61 -17.99 -0.90 10.73
CA GLY A 61 -16.73 -0.83 11.49
C GLY A 61 -16.94 -1.11 12.96
N LEU A 62 -15.92 -1.64 13.63
CA LEU A 62 -15.97 -1.98 15.07
C LEU A 62 -15.99 -0.77 16.01
N GLY A 63 -15.83 0.46 15.52
CA GLY A 63 -15.76 1.67 16.36
C GLY A 63 -14.45 1.82 17.15
N LEU A 64 -13.41 1.07 16.79
CA LEU A 64 -12.12 1.08 17.51
C LEU A 64 -11.05 1.98 16.87
N GLY A 65 -11.20 2.35 15.59
CA GLY A 65 -10.14 3.00 14.82
C GLY A 65 -9.70 4.35 15.40
N LEU A 66 -10.64 5.22 15.77
CA LEU A 66 -10.30 6.54 16.35
C LEU A 66 -9.81 6.44 17.79
N ALA A 67 -10.30 5.49 18.57
CA ALA A 67 -9.79 5.22 19.91
C ALA A 67 -8.32 4.75 19.88
N ILE A 68 -7.97 3.89 18.92
CA ILE A 68 -6.58 3.47 18.70
C ILE A 68 -5.72 4.68 18.29
N VAL A 69 -6.21 5.51 17.35
CA VAL A 69 -5.48 6.74 16.96
C VAL A 69 -5.22 7.62 18.17
N GLN A 70 -6.21 7.86 19.02
CA GLN A 70 -6.04 8.68 20.22
C GLN A 70 -5.00 8.11 21.19
N ARG A 71 -5.03 6.79 21.43
CA ARG A 71 -4.03 6.15 22.30
C ARG A 71 -2.62 6.26 21.75
N MET A 72 -2.45 5.98 20.46
CA MET A 72 -1.14 6.07 19.81
C MET A 72 -0.61 7.51 19.80
N THR A 73 -1.45 8.47 19.48
CA THR A 73 -1.05 9.88 19.42
C THR A 73 -0.76 10.46 20.80
N SER A 74 -1.49 10.00 21.83
CA SER A 74 -1.18 10.35 23.24
C SER A 74 0.16 9.77 23.68
N LEU A 75 0.49 8.54 23.31
CA LEU A 75 1.80 7.92 23.63
C LEU A 75 2.97 8.61 22.94
N LEU A 76 2.74 9.16 21.74
CA LEU A 76 3.77 9.83 20.94
C LEU A 76 3.83 11.35 21.21
N ASP A 77 2.95 11.89 22.03
CA ASP A 77 2.73 13.36 22.20
C ASP A 77 2.43 14.06 20.85
N TYR A 78 1.60 13.47 20.04
CA TYR A 78 1.16 14.01 18.74
C TYR A 78 -0.29 14.49 18.84
N PRO A 79 -0.55 15.81 19.02
CA PRO A 79 -1.92 16.32 19.11
C PRO A 79 -2.75 16.02 17.87
N VAL A 80 -3.96 15.55 18.13
CA VAL A 80 -4.99 15.36 17.10
C VAL A 80 -5.99 16.51 17.16
N HIS A 81 -6.34 17.04 16.00
CA HIS A 81 -7.36 18.09 15.87
C HIS A 81 -8.48 17.58 14.96
N VAL A 82 -9.71 17.84 15.36
CA VAL A 82 -10.89 17.48 14.58
C VAL A 82 -11.77 18.72 14.38
N TYR A 83 -12.03 19.03 13.12
CA TYR A 83 -12.99 20.07 12.71
C TYR A 83 -14.04 19.40 11.85
N SER A 84 -15.29 19.57 12.19
CA SER A 84 -16.40 19.01 11.43
C SER A 84 -17.65 19.84 11.61
N GLU A 85 -18.42 19.92 10.55
CA GLU A 85 -19.72 20.57 10.51
C GLU A 85 -20.70 19.67 9.76
N LEU A 86 -21.84 19.42 10.37
CA LEU A 86 -22.87 18.54 9.79
C LEU A 86 -23.28 19.05 8.39
N GLY A 87 -23.27 18.16 7.41
CA GLY A 87 -23.59 18.46 6.02
C GLY A 87 -22.46 19.12 5.21
N LYS A 88 -21.31 19.49 5.83
CA LYS A 88 -20.18 20.13 5.11
C LYS A 88 -18.95 19.25 5.03
N GLY A 89 -18.83 18.25 5.91
CA GLY A 89 -17.71 17.34 5.92
C GLY A 89 -16.85 17.44 7.19
N SER A 90 -15.71 16.76 7.17
CA SER A 90 -14.82 16.68 8.32
C SER A 90 -13.36 16.93 7.94
N CYS A 91 -12.59 17.33 8.92
CA CYS A 91 -11.14 17.44 8.81
C CYS A 91 -10.50 16.84 10.05
N PHE A 92 -9.69 15.82 9.87
CA PHE A 92 -8.87 15.20 10.90
C PHE A 92 -7.42 15.57 10.66
N MET A 93 -6.75 16.07 11.68
CA MET A 93 -5.37 16.52 11.56
C MET A 93 -4.54 16.02 12.74
N ILE A 94 -3.25 15.78 12.49
CA ILE A 94 -2.26 15.40 13.48
C ILE A 94 -1.03 16.29 13.35
N ASP A 95 -0.52 16.76 14.48
CA ASP A 95 0.75 17.49 14.51
C ASP A 95 1.88 16.50 14.78
N VAL A 96 2.86 16.47 13.87
CA VAL A 96 4.02 15.58 13.97
C VAL A 96 5.32 16.38 13.92
N PRO A 97 6.38 15.97 14.65
CA PRO A 97 7.65 16.68 14.63
C PRO A 97 8.28 16.63 13.25
N MET A 98 8.79 17.76 12.82
CA MET A 98 9.58 17.87 11.61
C MET A 98 11.03 17.50 11.93
N VAL A 99 11.48 16.37 11.47
CA VAL A 99 12.90 15.99 11.55
C VAL A 99 13.63 16.72 10.44
N ALA A 100 14.78 17.32 10.75
CA ALA A 100 15.68 17.78 9.71
C ALA A 100 15.92 16.58 8.79
N ALA A 101 15.69 16.78 7.49
CA ALA A 101 16.01 15.73 6.54
C ALA A 101 17.44 15.28 6.85
N PRO A 102 17.70 13.99 7.07
CA PRO A 102 19.07 13.54 7.11
C PRO A 102 19.70 14.18 5.88
N LYS A 103 20.90 14.77 6.01
CA LYS A 103 21.69 15.13 4.84
C LYS A 103 21.91 13.83 4.08
N VAL A 104 20.87 13.44 3.36
CA VAL A 104 21.05 12.52 2.26
C VAL A 104 22.07 13.28 1.43
N VAL A 105 23.32 12.83 1.47
CA VAL A 105 24.22 13.10 0.37
C VAL A 105 23.41 12.60 -0.80
N SER A 106 22.65 13.52 -1.36
CA SER A 106 22.02 13.33 -2.64
C SER A 106 23.22 13.30 -3.61
N SER A 107 23.85 12.15 -3.67
CA SER A 107 24.24 11.71 -4.99
C SER A 107 22.95 11.92 -5.76
N PRO A 108 22.91 12.84 -6.73
CA PRO A 108 21.77 12.89 -7.60
C PRO A 108 21.64 11.44 -8.03
N VAL A 109 20.57 10.77 -7.57
CA VAL A 109 20.05 9.66 -8.34
C VAL A 109 19.72 10.37 -9.62
N GLN A 110 20.76 10.51 -10.47
CA GLN A 110 20.55 10.79 -11.85
C GLN A 110 19.42 9.83 -12.16
N ALA A 111 18.27 10.40 -12.45
CA ALA A 111 17.27 9.70 -13.22
C ALA A 111 18.04 9.37 -14.51
N VAL A 112 18.86 8.33 -14.43
CA VAL A 112 19.36 7.68 -15.60
C VAL A 112 18.06 7.38 -16.30
N PRO A 113 17.81 7.97 -17.48
CA PRO A 113 16.77 7.46 -18.33
C PRO A 113 17.25 6.04 -18.59
N LEU A 114 16.85 5.13 -17.72
CA LEU A 114 16.90 3.73 -18.07
C LEU A 114 16.13 3.70 -19.39
N LYS A 115 16.86 3.48 -20.49
CA LYS A 115 16.30 2.70 -21.59
C LYS A 115 15.92 1.39 -20.90
N ALA A 116 14.79 1.44 -20.23
CA ALA A 116 14.23 0.31 -19.53
C ALA A 116 14.06 -0.73 -20.61
N LYS A 117 14.84 -1.79 -20.55
CA LYS A 117 14.46 -3.00 -21.24
C LYS A 117 13.05 -3.21 -20.72
N ALA A 118 12.04 -3.05 -21.59
CA ALA A 118 10.66 -3.19 -21.24
C ALA A 118 10.41 -4.67 -20.94
N TYR A 119 10.71 -5.11 -19.71
CA TYR A 119 10.45 -6.49 -19.31
C TYR A 119 8.96 -6.74 -19.32
N LYS A 120 8.59 -7.95 -19.74
CA LYS A 120 7.26 -8.52 -19.56
C LYS A 120 7.17 -9.10 -18.15
N ILE A 121 6.33 -8.53 -17.32
CA ILE A 121 6.18 -8.88 -15.90
C ILE A 121 4.81 -9.53 -15.69
N LEU A 122 4.79 -10.74 -15.13
CA LEU A 122 3.58 -11.36 -14.62
C LEU A 122 3.36 -10.93 -13.18
N CYS A 123 2.16 -10.46 -12.86
CA CYS A 123 1.69 -10.21 -11.50
C CYS A 123 0.57 -11.20 -11.18
N LEU A 124 0.77 -12.03 -10.15
CA LEU A 124 -0.21 -12.99 -9.66
C LEU A 124 -0.57 -12.64 -8.22
N ASP A 125 -1.79 -12.21 -7.98
CA ASP A 125 -2.34 -11.86 -6.65
C ASP A 125 -3.86 -12.04 -6.71
N ASN A 126 -4.48 -12.56 -5.66
CA ASN A 126 -5.92 -12.80 -5.62
C ASN A 126 -6.77 -11.53 -5.42
N ASP A 127 -6.15 -10.38 -5.18
CA ASP A 127 -6.81 -9.08 -5.04
C ASP A 127 -6.63 -8.22 -6.30
N ASP A 128 -7.72 -8.03 -7.04
CA ASP A 128 -7.74 -7.19 -8.24
C ASP A 128 -7.27 -5.75 -7.97
N THR A 129 -7.56 -5.20 -6.78
CA THR A 129 -7.15 -3.84 -6.42
C THR A 129 -5.63 -3.73 -6.31
N ILE A 130 -5.00 -4.76 -5.74
CA ILE A 130 -3.54 -4.86 -5.64
C ILE A 130 -2.94 -5.00 -7.05
N LEU A 131 -3.50 -5.86 -7.89
CA LEU A 131 -3.06 -6.06 -9.28
C LEU A 131 -3.14 -4.77 -10.09
N GLU A 132 -4.25 -4.02 -10.00
CA GLU A 132 -4.39 -2.73 -10.70
C GLU A 132 -3.38 -1.69 -10.20
N GLY A 133 -3.15 -1.63 -8.88
CA GLY A 133 -2.14 -0.75 -8.29
C GLY A 133 -0.73 -1.08 -8.78
N MET A 134 -0.35 -2.37 -8.77
CA MET A 134 0.95 -2.83 -9.27
C MET A 134 1.09 -2.57 -10.78
N ALA A 135 0.05 -2.89 -11.56
CA ALA A 135 0.07 -2.68 -13.01
C ALA A 135 0.26 -1.20 -13.36
N THR A 136 -0.49 -0.31 -12.69
CA THR A 136 -0.35 1.14 -12.87
C THR A 136 1.07 1.62 -12.57
N LEU A 137 1.64 1.17 -11.45
CA LEU A 137 2.98 1.55 -11.02
C LEU A 137 4.06 1.05 -12.00
N LEU A 138 4.03 -0.22 -12.37
CA LEU A 138 5.00 -0.87 -13.23
C LEU A 138 4.94 -0.34 -14.67
N THR A 139 3.72 -0.12 -15.20
CA THR A 139 3.52 0.49 -16.53
C THR A 139 4.07 1.91 -16.57
N LYS A 140 3.87 2.70 -15.49
CA LYS A 140 4.48 4.03 -15.36
C LYS A 140 6.02 3.99 -15.38
N TRP A 141 6.61 2.88 -14.98
CA TRP A 141 8.07 2.66 -15.05
C TRP A 141 8.53 2.10 -16.41
N GLY A 142 7.61 1.84 -17.35
CA GLY A 142 7.90 1.40 -18.71
C GLY A 142 7.92 -0.11 -18.90
N TYR A 143 7.41 -0.89 -17.95
CA TYR A 143 7.27 -2.35 -18.07
C TYR A 143 5.95 -2.74 -18.73
N GLN A 144 5.93 -3.90 -19.41
CA GLN A 144 4.72 -4.52 -19.89
C GLN A 144 4.19 -5.49 -18.82
N VAL A 145 2.95 -5.29 -18.34
CA VAL A 145 2.41 -6.02 -17.21
C VAL A 145 1.27 -6.93 -17.64
N PHE A 146 1.34 -8.17 -17.19
CA PHE A 146 0.32 -9.19 -17.34
C PHE A 146 -0.23 -9.52 -15.95
N LYS A 147 -1.54 -9.53 -15.80
CA LYS A 147 -2.23 -9.75 -14.53
C LYS A 147 -2.91 -11.09 -14.51
N ALA A 148 -2.84 -11.78 -13.39
CA ALA A 148 -3.58 -13.02 -13.15
C ALA A 148 -4.10 -13.02 -11.71
N THR A 149 -5.35 -13.39 -11.50
CA THR A 149 -5.96 -13.59 -10.19
C THR A 149 -5.90 -15.05 -9.73
N GLU A 150 -5.68 -15.96 -10.66
CA GLU A 150 -5.61 -17.40 -10.42
C GLU A 150 -4.36 -18.01 -11.06
N PRO A 151 -3.79 -19.07 -10.45
CA PRO A 151 -2.62 -19.76 -11.00
C PRO A 151 -2.84 -20.29 -12.43
N GLU A 152 -4.02 -20.78 -12.74
CA GLU A 152 -4.37 -21.31 -14.07
C GLU A 152 -4.27 -20.21 -15.13
N GLN A 153 -4.79 -19.03 -14.84
CA GLN A 153 -4.66 -17.86 -15.71
C GLN A 153 -3.19 -17.45 -15.89
N ALA A 154 -2.42 -17.49 -14.81
CA ALA A 154 -0.99 -17.20 -14.87
C ALA A 154 -0.25 -18.18 -15.80
N LEU A 155 -0.58 -19.47 -15.76
CA LEU A 155 0.00 -20.48 -16.65
C LEU A 155 -0.34 -20.23 -18.12
N GLU A 156 -1.60 -19.87 -18.43
CA GLU A 156 -1.97 -19.50 -19.79
C GLU A 156 -1.17 -18.31 -20.32
N ILE A 157 -0.94 -17.30 -19.47
CA ILE A 157 -0.14 -16.13 -19.81
C ILE A 157 1.32 -16.54 -20.07
N ILE A 158 1.91 -17.36 -19.20
CA ILE A 158 3.28 -17.84 -19.33
C ILE A 158 3.47 -18.63 -20.63
N GLN A 159 2.47 -19.41 -21.05
CA GLN A 159 2.53 -20.18 -22.29
C GLN A 159 2.42 -19.32 -23.56
N LYS A 160 1.63 -18.24 -23.49
CA LYS A 160 1.37 -17.37 -24.65
C LYS A 160 2.39 -16.24 -24.80
N GLU A 161 2.96 -15.79 -23.66
CA GLU A 161 3.81 -14.62 -23.60
C GLU A 161 5.19 -15.00 -23.06
N ASN A 162 6.24 -14.41 -23.62
CA ASN A 162 7.59 -14.58 -23.10
C ASN A 162 7.78 -13.72 -21.84
N ILE A 163 7.26 -14.21 -20.69
CA ILE A 163 7.35 -13.53 -19.41
C ILE A 163 8.78 -13.60 -18.88
N GLN A 164 9.32 -12.48 -18.45
CA GLN A 164 10.72 -12.33 -18.06
C GLN A 164 10.90 -12.11 -16.54
N VAL A 165 9.84 -11.77 -15.83
CA VAL A 165 9.84 -11.54 -14.38
C VAL A 165 8.50 -11.96 -13.79
N TRP A 166 8.52 -12.60 -12.62
CA TRP A 166 7.31 -12.95 -11.88
C TRP A 166 7.24 -12.19 -10.55
N LEU A 167 6.08 -11.63 -10.28
CA LEU A 167 5.68 -11.05 -8.99
C LEU A 167 4.48 -11.86 -8.51
N VAL A 168 4.65 -12.63 -7.46
CA VAL A 168 3.65 -13.61 -7.00
C VAL A 168 3.31 -13.34 -5.54
N ASP A 169 2.02 -13.24 -5.22
CA ASP A 169 1.58 -13.18 -3.83
C ASP A 169 1.71 -14.55 -3.16
N GLN A 170 2.07 -14.55 -1.86
CA GLN A 170 2.21 -15.78 -1.07
C GLN A 170 0.86 -16.48 -0.88
N HIS A 171 -0.21 -15.72 -0.65
CA HIS A 171 -1.53 -16.26 -0.39
C HIS A 171 -2.45 -16.10 -1.61
N LEU A 172 -2.68 -17.18 -2.31
CA LEU A 172 -3.58 -17.24 -3.45
C LEU A 172 -4.94 -17.81 -3.05
N ASN A 173 -5.92 -17.73 -3.95
CA ASN A 173 -7.24 -18.30 -3.73
C ASN A 173 -7.19 -19.82 -3.47
N HIS A 174 -8.23 -20.31 -2.81
CA HIS A 174 -8.42 -21.76 -2.52
C HIS A 174 -7.29 -22.40 -1.72
N GLY A 175 -6.58 -21.61 -0.89
CA GLY A 175 -5.48 -22.10 -0.06
C GLY A 175 -4.20 -22.44 -0.84
N LYS A 176 -4.10 -22.05 -2.11
CA LYS A 176 -2.88 -22.19 -2.91
C LYS A 176 -1.80 -21.24 -2.40
N ILE A 177 -0.57 -21.66 -2.51
CA ILE A 177 0.61 -20.95 -2.00
C ILE A 177 1.46 -20.48 -3.18
N GLY A 178 1.79 -19.19 -3.21
CA GLY A 178 2.56 -18.61 -4.31
C GLY A 178 3.97 -19.17 -4.45
N LEU A 179 4.61 -19.55 -3.36
CA LEU A 179 5.91 -20.22 -3.41
C LEU A 179 5.82 -21.56 -4.14
N ASP A 180 4.79 -22.36 -3.86
CA ASP A 180 4.59 -23.65 -4.51
C ASP A 180 4.34 -23.46 -6.02
N PHE A 181 3.53 -22.45 -6.40
CA PHE A 181 3.36 -22.08 -7.80
C PHE A 181 4.69 -21.76 -8.50
N ILE A 182 5.56 -20.96 -7.85
CA ILE A 182 6.88 -20.64 -8.41
C ILE A 182 7.74 -21.91 -8.57
N VAL A 183 7.76 -22.79 -7.57
CA VAL A 183 8.57 -24.02 -7.57
C VAL A 183 8.11 -24.98 -8.66
N GLU A 184 6.80 -25.23 -8.76
CA GLU A 184 6.21 -26.17 -9.71
C GLU A 184 6.36 -25.72 -11.17
N ASN A 185 6.36 -24.41 -11.40
CA ASN A 185 6.38 -23.84 -12.75
C ASN A 185 7.70 -23.12 -13.09
N ARG A 186 8.73 -23.35 -12.31
CA ARG A 186 10.02 -22.67 -12.42
C ARG A 186 10.58 -22.77 -13.83
N GLN A 187 10.87 -21.63 -14.43
CA GLN A 187 11.63 -21.52 -15.66
C GLN A 187 13.07 -21.11 -15.32
N GLU A 188 14.05 -21.79 -15.91
CA GLU A 188 15.45 -21.40 -15.75
C GLU A 188 15.64 -19.96 -16.22
N ASN A 189 16.28 -19.15 -15.39
CA ASN A 189 16.60 -17.74 -15.65
C ASN A 189 15.46 -16.73 -15.59
N VAL A 190 14.25 -17.08 -15.14
CA VAL A 190 13.19 -16.10 -14.87
C VAL A 190 13.23 -15.70 -13.39
N PRO A 191 13.73 -14.47 -13.09
CA PRO A 191 13.74 -13.98 -11.71
C PRO A 191 12.33 -13.81 -11.19
N SER A 192 12.12 -14.30 -9.96
CA SER A 192 10.83 -14.25 -9.30
C SER A 192 10.93 -13.55 -7.95
N ALA A 193 9.89 -12.78 -7.61
CA ALA A 193 9.72 -12.25 -6.26
C ALA A 193 8.41 -12.74 -5.66
N LEU A 194 8.51 -13.20 -4.42
CA LEU A 194 7.37 -13.56 -3.60
C LEU A 194 6.99 -12.39 -2.71
N ILE A 195 5.73 -11.95 -2.80
CA ILE A 195 5.18 -10.83 -2.02
C ILE A 195 4.42 -11.43 -0.85
N THR A 196 4.76 -11.05 0.39
CA THR A 196 4.12 -11.66 1.56
C THR A 196 3.95 -10.69 2.72
N ALA A 197 2.85 -10.86 3.46
CA ALA A 197 2.64 -10.24 4.76
C ALA A 197 3.14 -11.16 5.91
N ASP A 198 3.48 -12.40 5.61
CA ASP A 198 3.87 -13.40 6.60
C ASP A 198 5.16 -13.04 7.31
N SER A 199 5.17 -13.35 8.59
CA SER A 199 6.34 -13.30 9.45
C SER A 199 6.90 -14.70 9.72
N ASP A 200 6.61 -15.67 8.82
CA ASP A 200 7.12 -17.02 8.92
C ASP A 200 8.66 -16.98 8.91
N PRO A 201 9.31 -17.40 10.02
CA PRO A 201 10.76 -17.37 10.14
C PRO A 201 11.46 -18.36 9.21
N GLU A 202 10.77 -19.38 8.72
CA GLU A 202 11.34 -20.41 7.84
C GLU A 202 11.29 -20.01 6.36
N LEU A 203 10.40 -19.07 5.99
CA LEU A 203 10.21 -18.64 4.61
C LEU A 203 11.50 -18.10 3.96
N PRO A 204 12.33 -17.27 4.64
CA PRO A 204 13.60 -16.81 4.07
C PRO A 204 14.58 -17.92 3.71
N GLU A 205 14.67 -18.97 4.54
CA GLU A 205 15.52 -20.13 4.25
C GLU A 205 14.97 -20.94 3.06
N ARG A 206 13.65 -21.14 2.99
CA ARG A 206 13.01 -21.87 1.90
C ARG A 206 13.20 -21.22 0.54
N VAL A 207 13.25 -19.90 0.45
CA VAL A 207 13.40 -19.17 -0.83
C VAL A 207 14.86 -18.97 -1.24
N LYS A 208 15.82 -19.11 -0.31
CA LYS A 208 17.24 -18.82 -0.53
C LYS A 208 17.83 -19.65 -1.67
N ASP A 209 17.54 -20.95 -1.67
CA ASP A 209 18.06 -21.89 -2.67
C ASP A 209 17.28 -21.81 -4.00
N LEU A 210 16.17 -21.09 -4.01
CA LEU A 210 15.28 -20.97 -5.16
C LEU A 210 15.55 -19.73 -6.02
N ASN A 211 16.50 -18.87 -5.62
CA ASN A 211 16.73 -17.57 -6.27
C ASN A 211 15.46 -16.70 -6.36
N VAL A 212 14.59 -16.82 -5.34
CA VAL A 212 13.36 -16.03 -5.20
C VAL A 212 13.61 -14.93 -4.19
N VAL A 213 13.24 -13.70 -4.54
CA VAL A 213 13.36 -12.55 -3.64
C VAL A 213 12.09 -12.38 -2.83
N LEU A 214 12.22 -12.16 -1.52
CA LEU A 214 11.10 -11.83 -0.65
C LEU A 214 10.85 -10.33 -0.61
N LEU A 215 9.63 -9.92 -0.93
CA LEU A 215 9.14 -8.54 -0.81
C LEU A 215 8.02 -8.51 0.22
N LYS A 216 8.19 -7.74 1.29
CA LYS A 216 7.20 -7.64 2.37
C LYS A 216 6.06 -6.69 2.02
N LYS A 217 4.81 -7.09 2.34
CA LYS A 217 3.64 -6.20 2.35
C LYS A 217 3.68 -5.27 3.61
N PRO A 218 3.36 -3.98 3.51
CA PRO A 218 2.98 -3.27 2.30
C PRO A 218 4.17 -3.09 1.34
N LEU A 219 3.95 -3.40 0.06
CA LEU A 219 5.00 -3.37 -0.95
C LEU A 219 5.52 -1.94 -1.14
N LYS A 220 6.79 -1.73 -0.80
CA LYS A 220 7.45 -0.42 -0.95
C LYS A 220 7.90 -0.23 -2.41
N PRO A 221 7.40 0.80 -3.12
CA PRO A 221 7.80 1.05 -4.51
C PRO A 221 9.31 1.15 -4.71
N ALA A 222 10.03 1.74 -3.74
CA ALA A 222 11.50 1.85 -3.79
C ALA A 222 12.20 0.48 -3.77
N SER A 223 11.73 -0.46 -2.94
CA SER A 223 12.30 -1.82 -2.85
C SER A 223 12.04 -2.62 -4.13
N LEU A 224 10.80 -2.55 -4.66
CA LEU A 224 10.45 -3.19 -5.92
C LEU A 224 11.29 -2.63 -7.08
N ARG A 225 11.43 -1.30 -7.16
CA ARG A 225 12.23 -0.65 -8.19
C ARG A 225 13.71 -1.00 -8.12
N ALA A 226 14.28 -1.03 -6.90
CA ALA A 226 15.68 -1.40 -6.69
C ALA A 226 15.94 -2.83 -7.17
N TRP A 227 15.06 -3.78 -6.82
CA TRP A 227 15.17 -5.16 -7.27
C TRP A 227 15.07 -5.28 -8.79
N LEU A 228 14.03 -4.71 -9.42
CA LEU A 228 13.85 -4.76 -10.88
C LEU A 228 15.01 -4.11 -11.65
N SER A 229 15.58 -3.03 -11.11
CA SER A 229 16.72 -2.34 -11.74
C SER A 229 18.03 -3.14 -11.64
N GLY A 230 18.14 -4.02 -10.65
CA GLY A 230 19.30 -4.91 -10.46
C GLY A 230 19.28 -6.17 -11.33
N LEU A 231 18.14 -6.45 -11.99
CA LEU A 231 18.02 -7.66 -12.81
C LEU A 231 18.89 -7.59 -14.07
N LYS A 232 19.66 -8.66 -14.27
CA LYS A 232 20.46 -8.90 -15.48
C LYS A 232 19.80 -10.03 -16.27
N ILE A 233 18.72 -9.73 -16.99
CA ILE A 233 18.04 -10.73 -17.83
C ILE A 233 18.72 -10.71 -19.19
N SER A 234 19.35 -11.83 -19.54
CA SER A 234 19.88 -12.05 -20.90
C SER A 234 18.73 -12.11 -21.91
N LYS A 235 19.00 -11.64 -23.14
CA LYS A 235 18.03 -11.73 -24.24
C LYS A 235 17.89 -13.17 -24.69
#